data_2c1933677c29294a7f0c2a9becae9289
#
_entry.id   2c1933677c29294a7f0c2a9becae9289
#
_cell.length_a   1.000
_cell.length_b   1.000
_cell.length_c   1.000
_cell.angle_alpha   90.00
_cell.angle_beta   90.00
_cell.angle_gamma   90.00
#
_symmetry.space_group_name_H-M   'P 1'
#
loop_
_entity.id
_entity.type
_entity.pdbx_description
1 polymer ?
#
loop_
_entity_poly.entity_id
_entity_poly.type
_entity_poly.pdbx_seq_one_letter_code
_entity_poly.pdbx_strand_id
1 'polypeptide(L)'
;DNPALDAACNANNEVVAVYIVSESQWDEHNDSVNKISFWFRCLVELEKELKKINIPLIILKSDFYKDHPKKLLEFSTENNLDNIFFNIEYPVDERKRDEEVTQAFENQNKGVFSFHDQVIHKPGTLKTKAGGDFSVYSPFKRCWFAELDYAMLEEIPIPSPVTQINISYQNEFDIYNYDKSKINQDLWPVGETNIQIMISNFLEKKGTLYKTDRNFPSMKATSMASPYLNTGVVSSKWCLNQSRNFNYDALDEGDKGIVHWVSEILWREFYRHIIFNFPRVSKGKPFQMRYENIPWENNPDFIEAWKNGRTGIPIVDAGIRQMIETGWMHNRLRMIVAMFLSKNLLVDWKIGEEFFMKHLIDGDIASNNGGWQWSASTGTDAAPYFRIMNPETQSLRFDETGEYIRKYVKELRDCPNKEVHMPSNPKDFGYVQP
;
A
#
# COMPACT_ATOMS: atom_id res chain seq x y z
N ASP A 1 -5.07 -17.11 4.83
CA ASP A 1 -4.19 -16.67 5.91
C ASP A 1 -4.77 -15.44 6.61
N ASN A 2 -5.77 -15.67 7.52
CA ASN A 2 -6.46 -14.61 8.26
C ASN A 2 -6.74 -15.06 9.70
N PRO A 3 -6.00 -14.55 10.70
CA PRO A 3 -6.11 -15.01 12.07
C PRO A 3 -7.45 -14.68 12.75
N ALA A 4 -8.09 -13.57 12.40
CA ALA A 4 -9.39 -13.23 12.95
C ALA A 4 -10.49 -14.19 12.45
N LEU A 5 -10.48 -14.51 11.15
CA LEU A 5 -11.42 -15.46 10.57
C LEU A 5 -11.23 -16.87 11.14
N ASP A 6 -9.99 -17.33 11.22
CA ASP A 6 -9.66 -18.66 11.80
C ASP A 6 -10.13 -18.75 13.24
N ALA A 7 -9.79 -17.76 14.08
CA ALA A 7 -10.21 -17.72 15.48
C ALA A 7 -11.75 -17.67 15.61
N ALA A 8 -12.44 -16.92 14.76
CA ALA A 8 -13.91 -16.89 14.76
C ALA A 8 -14.51 -18.25 14.43
N CYS A 9 -13.99 -18.94 13.41
CA CYS A 9 -14.49 -20.26 13.01
C CYS A 9 -14.17 -21.36 14.04
N ASN A 10 -12.99 -21.28 14.70
CA ASN A 10 -12.61 -22.26 15.72
C ASN A 10 -13.38 -22.08 17.02
N ALA A 11 -13.78 -20.86 17.35
CA ALA A 11 -14.47 -20.54 18.60
C ALA A 11 -16.00 -20.68 18.51
N ASN A 12 -16.59 -20.64 17.30
CA ASN A 12 -18.03 -20.56 17.11
C ASN A 12 -18.50 -21.50 15.98
N ASN A 13 -19.71 -22.00 16.15
CA ASN A 13 -20.35 -22.85 15.14
C ASN A 13 -20.98 -22.03 14.00
N GLU A 14 -21.33 -20.78 14.24
CA GLU A 14 -21.95 -19.85 13.29
C GLU A 14 -21.13 -18.56 13.22
N VAL A 15 -20.80 -18.12 12.04
CA VAL A 15 -19.97 -16.92 11.78
C VAL A 15 -20.60 -16.10 10.67
N VAL A 16 -20.54 -14.77 10.80
CA VAL A 16 -20.91 -13.81 9.76
C VAL A 16 -19.75 -12.85 9.53
N ALA A 17 -19.43 -12.60 8.27
CA ALA A 17 -18.48 -11.56 7.89
C ALA A 17 -19.20 -10.23 7.67
N VAL A 18 -18.61 -9.15 8.16
CA VAL A 18 -19.16 -7.79 8.02
C VAL A 18 -18.12 -6.89 7.40
N TYR A 19 -18.52 -6.11 6.40
CA TYR A 19 -17.73 -5.03 5.83
C TYR A 19 -18.50 -3.71 5.94
N ILE A 20 -17.83 -2.63 6.42
CA ILE A 20 -18.48 -1.31 6.54
C ILE A 20 -17.93 -0.38 5.48
N VAL A 21 -18.82 0.11 4.61
CA VAL A 21 -18.54 1.13 3.61
C VAL A 21 -18.57 2.50 4.28
N SER A 22 -17.47 3.26 4.18
CA SER A 22 -17.28 4.55 4.85
C SER A 22 -16.77 5.62 3.88
N GLU A 23 -17.62 5.99 2.90
CA GLU A 23 -17.22 6.87 1.79
C GLU A 23 -16.66 8.22 2.29
N SER A 24 -17.29 8.84 3.30
CA SER A 24 -16.83 10.15 3.83
C SER A 24 -15.47 10.05 4.53
N GLN A 25 -15.22 8.95 5.25
CA GLN A 25 -13.91 8.71 5.87
C GLN A 25 -12.82 8.51 4.82
N TRP A 26 -13.12 7.75 3.76
CA TRP A 26 -12.19 7.51 2.66
C TRP A 26 -11.85 8.79 1.89
N ASP A 27 -12.84 9.68 1.73
CA ASP A 27 -12.60 11.01 1.14
C ASP A 27 -11.67 11.85 2.02
N GLU A 28 -11.85 11.85 3.35
CA GLU A 28 -10.92 12.50 4.30
C GLU A 28 -9.50 11.91 4.25
N HIS A 29 -9.38 10.60 4.04
CA HIS A 29 -8.10 9.91 3.87
C HIS A 29 -7.50 10.06 2.46
N ASN A 30 -8.20 10.75 1.56
CA ASN A 30 -7.82 10.91 0.16
C ASN A 30 -7.71 9.57 -0.60
N ASP A 31 -8.51 8.58 -0.23
CA ASP A 31 -8.49 7.28 -0.89
C ASP A 31 -8.98 7.37 -2.33
N SER A 32 -8.17 6.84 -3.24
CA SER A 32 -8.43 6.87 -4.68
C SER A 32 -9.71 6.10 -5.04
N VAL A 33 -10.54 6.67 -5.91
CA VAL A 33 -11.70 5.96 -6.50
C VAL A 33 -11.27 4.66 -7.22
N ASN A 34 -10.05 4.62 -7.76
CA ASN A 34 -9.49 3.44 -8.38
C ASN A 34 -9.20 2.35 -7.33
N LYS A 35 -8.67 2.75 -6.16
CA LYS A 35 -8.41 1.87 -5.02
C LYS A 35 -9.71 1.33 -4.43
N ILE A 36 -10.72 2.17 -4.23
CA ILE A 36 -12.02 1.76 -3.71
C ILE A 36 -12.72 0.78 -4.68
N SER A 37 -12.69 1.06 -5.99
CA SER A 37 -13.22 0.13 -7.00
C SER A 37 -12.49 -1.22 -6.98
N PHE A 38 -11.17 -1.20 -6.78
CA PHE A 38 -10.38 -2.42 -6.63
C PHE A 38 -10.74 -3.19 -5.36
N TRP A 39 -10.94 -2.52 -4.23
CA TRP A 39 -11.39 -3.13 -2.97
C TRP A 39 -12.71 -3.87 -3.15
N PHE A 40 -13.70 -3.23 -3.77
CA PHE A 40 -14.99 -3.88 -3.99
C PHE A 40 -14.91 -5.09 -4.92
N ARG A 41 -14.07 -5.03 -5.94
CA ARG A 41 -13.81 -6.20 -6.79
C ARG A 41 -13.16 -7.34 -5.98
N CYS A 42 -12.22 -7.04 -5.10
CA CYS A 42 -11.62 -8.04 -4.21
C CYS A 42 -12.66 -8.58 -3.20
N LEU A 43 -13.54 -7.71 -2.69
CA LEU A 43 -14.58 -8.09 -1.75
C LEU A 43 -15.62 -9.02 -2.38
N VAL A 44 -15.98 -8.80 -3.64
CA VAL A 44 -16.86 -9.70 -4.41
C VAL A 44 -16.22 -11.10 -4.58
N GLU A 45 -14.91 -11.16 -4.81
CA GLU A 45 -14.22 -12.46 -4.86
C GLU A 45 -14.16 -13.12 -3.46
N LEU A 46 -13.90 -12.34 -2.41
CA LEU A 46 -13.90 -12.83 -1.04
C LEU A 46 -15.27 -13.40 -0.63
N GLU A 47 -16.36 -12.75 -1.01
CA GLU A 47 -17.71 -13.26 -0.75
C GLU A 47 -17.94 -14.67 -1.33
N LYS A 48 -17.43 -14.91 -2.55
CA LYS A 48 -17.53 -16.22 -3.18
C LYS A 48 -16.78 -17.30 -2.39
N GLU A 49 -15.61 -16.96 -1.85
CA GLU A 49 -14.82 -17.89 -1.03
C GLU A 49 -15.45 -18.12 0.35
N LEU A 50 -15.94 -17.07 1.01
CA LEU A 50 -16.66 -17.18 2.28
C LEU A 50 -17.93 -18.05 2.16
N LYS A 51 -18.65 -17.91 1.06
CA LYS A 51 -19.84 -18.74 0.79
C LYS A 51 -19.54 -20.23 0.71
N LYS A 52 -18.35 -20.64 0.26
CA LYS A 52 -17.93 -22.05 0.24
C LYS A 52 -17.82 -22.67 1.64
N ILE A 53 -17.59 -21.84 2.65
CA ILE A 53 -17.49 -22.23 4.05
C ILE A 53 -18.69 -21.80 4.89
N ASN A 54 -19.82 -21.51 4.24
CA ASN A 54 -21.11 -21.13 4.83
C ASN A 54 -21.11 -19.82 5.62
N ILE A 55 -20.22 -18.89 5.31
CA ILE A 55 -20.15 -17.56 5.95
C ILE A 55 -20.78 -16.52 5.02
N PRO A 56 -21.89 -15.90 5.39
CA PRO A 56 -22.45 -14.77 4.65
C PRO A 56 -21.60 -13.53 4.85
N LEU A 57 -21.48 -12.71 3.80
CA LEU A 57 -20.89 -11.38 3.86
C LEU A 57 -21.99 -10.32 3.89
N ILE A 58 -21.99 -9.50 4.92
CA ILE A 58 -22.96 -8.41 5.11
C ILE A 58 -22.26 -7.07 4.88
N ILE A 59 -22.83 -6.21 4.07
CA ILE A 59 -22.33 -4.88 3.78
C ILE A 59 -23.15 -3.85 4.55
N LEU A 60 -22.52 -3.26 5.57
CA LEU A 60 -23.06 -2.12 6.31
C LEU A 60 -22.58 -0.81 5.68
N LYS A 61 -23.23 0.29 6.02
CA LYS A 61 -22.80 1.65 5.65
C LYS A 61 -22.72 2.54 6.88
N SER A 62 -21.62 3.30 6.96
CA SER A 62 -21.40 4.33 7.97
C SER A 62 -20.49 5.41 7.39
N ASP A 63 -20.77 6.68 7.64
CA ASP A 63 -20.00 7.76 7.02
C ASP A 63 -18.56 7.84 7.56
N PHE A 64 -18.39 7.66 8.87
CA PHE A 64 -17.11 7.83 9.55
C PHE A 64 -16.79 6.66 10.49
N TYR A 65 -15.51 6.44 10.72
CA TYR A 65 -15.01 5.41 11.64
C TYR A 65 -15.52 5.57 13.08
N LYS A 66 -15.75 6.78 13.55
CA LYS A 66 -16.32 7.07 14.87
C LYS A 66 -17.72 6.48 15.07
N ASP A 67 -18.45 6.20 13.99
CA ASP A 67 -19.80 5.65 14.05
C ASP A 67 -19.84 4.12 13.99
N HIS A 68 -18.69 3.47 13.66
CA HIS A 68 -18.56 2.01 13.59
C HIS A 68 -18.90 1.29 14.89
N PRO A 69 -18.46 1.75 16.09
CA PRO A 69 -18.78 1.07 17.35
C PRO A 69 -20.29 0.91 17.54
N LYS A 70 -21.04 1.98 17.32
CA LYS A 70 -22.50 1.97 17.43
C LYS A 70 -23.14 1.05 16.38
N LYS A 71 -22.72 1.18 15.11
CA LYS A 71 -23.28 0.41 13.99
C LYS A 71 -23.07 -1.09 14.17
N LEU A 72 -21.85 -1.49 14.56
CA LEU A 72 -21.50 -2.89 14.80
C LEU A 72 -22.25 -3.46 16.01
N LEU A 73 -22.38 -2.68 17.08
CA LEU A 73 -23.08 -3.11 18.27
C LEU A 73 -24.60 -3.29 18.02
N GLU A 74 -25.22 -2.38 17.29
CA GLU A 74 -26.62 -2.50 16.84
C GLU A 74 -26.81 -3.77 16.02
N PHE A 75 -26.00 -3.99 14.98
CA PHE A 75 -26.05 -5.17 14.14
C PHE A 75 -25.86 -6.47 14.95
N SER A 76 -24.86 -6.47 15.87
CA SER A 76 -24.59 -7.60 16.75
C SER A 76 -25.76 -7.92 17.67
N THR A 77 -26.44 -6.91 18.22
CA THR A 77 -27.56 -7.08 19.14
C THR A 77 -28.81 -7.59 18.40
N GLU A 78 -29.13 -7.02 17.23
CA GLU A 78 -30.28 -7.40 16.41
C GLU A 78 -30.18 -8.86 15.91
N ASN A 79 -28.96 -9.38 15.74
CA ASN A 79 -28.71 -10.73 15.23
C ASN A 79 -28.21 -11.71 16.31
N ASN A 80 -28.26 -11.34 17.58
CA ASN A 80 -27.84 -12.16 18.72
C ASN A 80 -26.39 -12.68 18.59
N LEU A 81 -25.46 -11.81 18.17
CA LEU A 81 -24.04 -12.14 18.03
C LEU A 81 -23.31 -11.73 19.32
N ASP A 82 -22.55 -12.65 19.90
CA ASP A 82 -21.90 -12.45 21.21
C ASP A 82 -20.44 -11.97 21.10
N ASN A 83 -19.80 -12.24 19.97
CA ASN A 83 -18.36 -12.00 19.81
C ASN A 83 -18.07 -11.19 18.55
N ILE A 84 -16.98 -10.38 18.61
CA ILE A 84 -16.40 -9.73 17.45
C ILE A 84 -14.92 -10.13 17.32
N PHE A 85 -14.51 -10.43 16.07
CA PHE A 85 -13.13 -10.78 15.70
C PHE A 85 -12.67 -9.86 14.59
N PHE A 86 -11.49 -9.26 14.72
CA PHE A 86 -10.94 -8.39 13.67
C PHE A 86 -9.41 -8.36 13.68
N ASN A 87 -8.82 -7.99 12.55
CA ASN A 87 -7.40 -7.74 12.44
C ASN A 87 -7.12 -6.25 12.66
N ILE A 88 -6.09 -5.94 13.44
CA ILE A 88 -5.73 -4.59 13.87
C ILE A 88 -5.10 -3.82 12.70
N GLU A 89 -5.52 -2.58 12.53
CA GLU A 89 -4.88 -1.62 11.65
C GLU A 89 -4.03 -0.62 12.45
N TYR A 90 -3.01 -0.03 11.82
CA TYR A 90 -1.97 0.70 12.55
C TYR A 90 -2.04 2.24 12.49
N PRO A 91 -2.68 2.88 11.49
CA PRO A 91 -2.85 4.32 11.50
C PRO A 91 -3.75 4.79 12.66
N VAL A 92 -3.69 6.08 12.96
CA VAL A 92 -4.30 6.63 14.20
C VAL A 92 -5.81 6.49 14.22
N ASP A 93 -6.49 6.77 13.11
CA ASP A 93 -7.94 6.77 13.07
C ASP A 93 -8.51 5.35 13.14
N GLU A 94 -7.83 4.41 12.47
CA GLU A 94 -8.14 2.98 12.52
C GLU A 94 -7.94 2.42 13.93
N ARG A 95 -6.83 2.76 14.60
CA ARG A 95 -6.58 2.34 15.98
C ARG A 95 -7.63 2.88 16.94
N LYS A 96 -7.99 4.14 16.77
CA LYS A 96 -9.04 4.77 17.60
C LYS A 96 -10.38 4.08 17.39
N ARG A 97 -10.76 3.78 16.14
CA ARG A 97 -11.94 2.98 15.81
C ARG A 97 -11.92 1.63 16.52
N ASP A 98 -10.80 0.89 16.42
CA ASP A 98 -10.64 -0.44 17.00
C ASP A 98 -10.74 -0.41 18.53
N GLU A 99 -10.15 0.61 19.17
CA GLU A 99 -10.25 0.84 20.63
C GLU A 99 -11.71 1.16 21.04
N GLU A 100 -12.40 2.01 20.30
CA GLU A 100 -13.80 2.39 20.57
C GLU A 100 -14.76 1.22 20.32
N VAL A 101 -14.54 0.38 19.30
CA VAL A 101 -15.29 -0.86 19.06
C VAL A 101 -15.08 -1.83 20.22
N THR A 102 -13.84 -2.03 20.64
CA THR A 102 -13.50 -2.89 21.77
C THR A 102 -14.27 -2.47 23.01
N GLN A 103 -14.21 -1.19 23.39
CA GLN A 103 -14.88 -0.67 24.56
C GLN A 103 -16.41 -0.78 24.47
N ALA A 104 -16.99 -0.54 23.30
CA ALA A 104 -18.43 -0.64 23.09
C ALA A 104 -18.95 -2.07 23.33
N PHE A 105 -18.24 -3.08 22.83
CA PHE A 105 -18.61 -4.48 22.96
C PHE A 105 -18.39 -4.98 24.40
N GLU A 106 -17.24 -4.69 25.01
CA GLU A 106 -16.93 -5.07 26.40
C GLU A 106 -17.94 -4.48 27.40
N ASN A 107 -18.39 -3.23 27.19
CA ASN A 107 -19.42 -2.59 28.01
C ASN A 107 -20.78 -3.32 27.95
N GLN A 108 -21.02 -4.13 26.93
CA GLN A 108 -22.21 -4.99 26.79
C GLN A 108 -21.93 -6.46 27.13
N ASN A 109 -20.79 -6.75 27.76
CA ASN A 109 -20.33 -8.10 28.11
C ASN A 109 -20.21 -9.04 26.88
N LYS A 110 -19.91 -8.49 25.69
CA LYS A 110 -19.62 -9.25 24.46
C LYS A 110 -18.12 -9.49 24.32
N GLY A 111 -17.74 -10.64 23.75
CA GLY A 111 -16.34 -11.00 23.55
C GLY A 111 -15.70 -10.18 22.43
N VAL A 112 -14.44 -9.76 22.65
CA VAL A 112 -13.65 -9.03 21.64
C VAL A 112 -12.30 -9.71 21.45
N PHE A 113 -11.97 -10.03 20.21
CA PHE A 113 -10.75 -10.73 19.82
C PHE A 113 -10.07 -10.02 18.65
N SER A 114 -8.85 -9.53 18.86
CA SER A 114 -8.10 -8.76 17.86
C SER A 114 -6.73 -9.39 17.58
N PHE A 115 -6.28 -9.32 16.31
CA PHE A 115 -5.10 -10.02 15.83
C PHE A 115 -4.23 -9.11 14.98
N HIS A 116 -2.94 -9.44 14.87
CA HIS A 116 -2.02 -8.81 13.93
C HIS A 116 -1.81 -9.72 12.72
N ASP A 117 -2.07 -9.21 11.51
CA ASP A 117 -1.94 -9.95 10.25
C ASP A 117 -1.08 -9.24 9.19
N GLN A 118 -0.91 -7.93 9.32
CA GLN A 118 -0.23 -7.12 8.32
C GLN A 118 1.29 -7.22 8.34
N VAL A 119 1.86 -7.76 9.42
CA VAL A 119 3.29 -7.82 9.73
C VAL A 119 3.65 -9.18 10.32
N ILE A 120 4.93 -9.54 10.26
CA ILE A 120 5.43 -10.76 10.90
C ILE A 120 5.70 -10.49 12.39
N HIS A 121 6.49 -9.46 12.68
CA HIS A 121 6.72 -9.05 14.07
C HIS A 121 5.70 -7.99 14.49
N LYS A 122 4.99 -8.24 15.56
CA LYS A 122 4.05 -7.27 16.14
C LYS A 122 4.76 -5.93 16.39
N PRO A 123 4.17 -4.78 15.97
CA PRO A 123 4.78 -3.48 16.23
C PRO A 123 5.04 -3.25 17.73
N GLY A 124 6.20 -2.69 18.02
CA GLY A 124 6.65 -2.46 19.40
C GLY A 124 7.42 -3.64 20.03
N THR A 125 7.48 -4.82 19.40
CA THR A 125 8.27 -5.96 19.92
C THR A 125 9.74 -5.89 19.56
N LEU A 126 10.06 -5.43 18.33
CA LEU A 126 11.44 -5.22 17.91
C LEU A 126 12.01 -3.94 18.54
N LYS A 127 13.05 -4.07 19.34
CA LYS A 127 13.68 -2.94 20.04
C LYS A 127 15.17 -2.82 19.74
N THR A 128 15.66 -1.61 19.75
CA THR A 128 17.11 -1.34 19.72
C THR A 128 17.78 -1.86 21.02
N LYS A 129 19.11 -2.00 21.01
CA LYS A 129 19.86 -2.38 22.21
C LYS A 129 19.64 -1.45 23.41
N ALA A 130 19.23 -0.19 23.15
CA ALA A 130 18.88 0.79 24.19
C ALA A 130 17.40 0.74 24.60
N GLY A 131 16.61 -0.22 24.10
CA GLY A 131 15.18 -0.38 24.40
C GLY A 131 14.23 0.52 23.62
N GLY A 132 14.74 1.40 22.74
CA GLY A 132 13.93 2.29 21.90
C GLY A 132 13.43 1.62 20.61
N ASP A 133 12.55 2.31 19.90
CA ASP A 133 12.05 1.86 18.60
C ASP A 133 13.06 2.14 17.47
N PHE A 134 13.03 1.31 16.44
CA PHE A 134 13.88 1.53 15.27
C PHE A 134 13.37 2.70 14.44
N SER A 135 14.31 3.55 14.02
CA SER A 135 14.08 4.67 13.07
C SER A 135 14.96 4.57 11.82
N VAL A 136 15.72 3.50 11.67
CA VAL A 136 16.60 3.24 10.52
C VAL A 136 16.38 1.81 10.06
N TYR A 137 16.18 1.63 8.75
CA TYR A 137 15.81 0.34 8.17
C TYR A 137 16.87 -0.76 8.33
N SER A 138 18.14 -0.45 8.09
CA SER A 138 19.17 -1.49 8.12
C SER A 138 19.37 -2.14 9.50
N PRO A 139 19.36 -1.42 10.63
CA PRO A 139 19.31 -2.03 11.96
C PRO A 139 18.01 -2.79 12.24
N PHE A 140 16.86 -2.24 11.80
CA PHE A 140 15.57 -2.92 11.89
C PHE A 140 15.60 -4.28 11.18
N LYS A 141 16.02 -4.31 9.92
CA LYS A 141 16.14 -5.55 9.14
C LYS A 141 17.02 -6.59 9.83
N ARG A 142 18.18 -6.19 10.41
CA ARG A 142 19.06 -7.11 11.14
C ARG A 142 18.38 -7.69 12.38
N CYS A 143 17.66 -6.86 13.15
CA CYS A 143 16.92 -7.30 14.32
C CYS A 143 15.76 -8.22 13.90
N TRP A 144 15.05 -7.87 12.83
CA TRP A 144 13.95 -8.64 12.28
C TRP A 144 14.35 -10.07 11.97
N PHE A 145 15.51 -10.29 11.29
CA PHE A 145 16.01 -11.63 11.01
C PHE A 145 16.56 -12.34 12.26
N ALA A 146 17.16 -11.59 13.18
CA ALA A 146 17.69 -12.19 14.41
C ALA A 146 16.59 -12.71 15.35
N GLU A 147 15.41 -12.08 15.32
CA GLU A 147 14.24 -12.45 16.12
C GLU A 147 13.23 -13.30 15.34
N LEU A 148 13.53 -13.65 14.08
CA LEU A 148 12.64 -14.47 13.28
C LEU A 148 12.62 -15.92 13.77
N ASP A 149 11.45 -16.36 14.23
CA ASP A 149 11.12 -17.77 14.34
C ASP A 149 10.32 -18.18 13.10
N TYR A 150 10.74 -19.21 12.39
CA TYR A 150 10.04 -19.69 11.20
C TYR A 150 8.60 -20.15 11.49
N ALA A 151 8.27 -20.49 12.73
CA ALA A 151 6.88 -20.73 13.14
C ALA A 151 5.98 -19.50 12.94
N MET A 152 6.54 -18.27 12.98
CA MET A 152 5.80 -17.04 12.68
C MET A 152 5.36 -16.95 11.22
N LEU A 153 5.97 -17.71 10.33
CA LEU A 153 5.65 -17.78 8.90
C LEU A 153 4.64 -18.88 8.57
N GLU A 154 4.18 -19.67 9.55
CA GLU A 154 3.14 -20.66 9.31
C GLU A 154 1.87 -19.97 8.82
N GLU A 155 1.40 -20.41 7.64
CA GLU A 155 0.19 -19.91 7.03
C GLU A 155 -1.03 -20.54 7.70
N ILE A 156 -2.02 -19.73 7.98
CA ILE A 156 -3.30 -20.20 8.53
C ILE A 156 -4.11 -20.80 7.39
N PRO A 157 -4.52 -22.07 7.48
CA PRO A 157 -5.31 -22.71 6.43
C PRO A 157 -6.71 -22.11 6.33
N ILE A 158 -7.39 -22.37 5.22
CA ILE A 158 -8.80 -22.03 5.07
C ILE A 158 -9.59 -22.81 6.14
N PRO A 159 -10.42 -22.13 6.95
CA PRO A 159 -11.25 -22.81 7.96
C PRO A 159 -12.19 -23.85 7.36
N SER A 160 -12.52 -24.87 8.14
CA SER A 160 -13.59 -25.79 7.77
C SER A 160 -14.94 -25.06 7.70
N PRO A 161 -15.88 -25.52 6.85
CA PRO A 161 -17.20 -24.94 6.77
C PRO A 161 -17.90 -24.92 8.15
N VAL A 162 -18.42 -23.77 8.52
CA VAL A 162 -19.24 -23.60 9.73
C VAL A 162 -20.70 -23.90 9.49
N THR A 163 -21.52 -23.97 10.53
CA THR A 163 -22.97 -24.03 10.42
C THR A 163 -23.49 -22.76 9.76
N GLN A 164 -24.35 -22.90 8.77
CA GLN A 164 -24.92 -21.74 8.09
C GLN A 164 -25.80 -20.92 9.05
N ILE A 165 -25.40 -19.69 9.31
CA ILE A 165 -26.22 -18.76 10.09
C ILE A 165 -27.34 -18.19 9.22
N ASN A 166 -28.53 -18.07 9.78
CA ASN A 166 -29.66 -17.48 9.09
C ASN A 166 -29.86 -16.03 9.53
N ILE A 167 -29.23 -15.11 8.79
CA ILE A 167 -29.36 -13.66 9.01
C ILE A 167 -30.23 -13.08 7.90
N SER A 168 -31.35 -12.48 8.30
CA SER A 168 -32.20 -11.69 7.39
C SER A 168 -31.74 -10.23 7.41
N TYR A 169 -30.79 -9.91 6.54
CA TYR A 169 -30.25 -8.55 6.44
C TYR A 169 -30.11 -8.13 4.97
N GLN A 170 -30.50 -6.90 4.67
CA GLN A 170 -30.32 -6.31 3.35
C GLN A 170 -29.02 -5.47 3.36
N ASN A 171 -28.13 -5.74 2.40
CA ASN A 171 -26.92 -4.92 2.23
C ASN A 171 -27.28 -3.45 2.05
N GLU A 172 -26.62 -2.58 2.79
CA GLU A 172 -26.85 -1.12 2.78
C GLU A 172 -26.10 -0.42 1.65
N PHE A 173 -25.23 -1.12 0.95
CA PHE A 173 -24.46 -0.58 -0.16
C PHE A 173 -24.27 -1.64 -1.25
N ASP A 174 -24.37 -1.20 -2.51
CA ASP A 174 -24.17 -2.07 -3.67
C ASP A 174 -22.69 -2.03 -4.12
N ILE A 175 -21.92 -3.03 -3.67
CA ILE A 175 -20.51 -3.19 -4.05
C ILE A 175 -20.33 -3.75 -5.46
N TYR A 176 -21.38 -4.37 -6.04
CA TYR A 176 -21.28 -5.05 -7.32
C TYR A 176 -21.34 -4.10 -8.51
N ASN A 177 -22.08 -3.00 -8.36
CA ASN A 177 -22.29 -2.00 -9.41
C ASN A 177 -21.48 -0.71 -9.16
N TYR A 178 -20.49 -0.75 -8.26
CA TYR A 178 -19.60 0.38 -8.04
C TYR A 178 -18.56 0.47 -9.16
N ASP A 179 -18.81 1.31 -10.14
CA ASP A 179 -17.90 1.58 -11.26
C ASP A 179 -17.55 3.08 -11.33
N LYS A 180 -16.67 3.51 -10.45
CA LYS A 180 -16.11 4.89 -10.44
C LYS A 180 -14.65 4.92 -10.88
N SER A 181 -14.06 3.75 -11.23
CA SER A 181 -12.67 3.66 -11.66
C SER A 181 -12.46 4.37 -12.99
N LYS A 182 -11.35 5.12 -13.07
CA LYS A 182 -10.93 5.84 -14.28
C LYS A 182 -9.80 5.14 -15.04
N ILE A 183 -9.35 3.99 -14.55
CA ILE A 183 -8.24 3.23 -15.12
C ILE A 183 -8.75 1.92 -15.75
N ASN A 184 -7.93 1.33 -16.62
CA ASN A 184 -8.23 -0.02 -17.12
C ASN A 184 -8.10 -1.03 -15.97
N GLN A 185 -9.22 -1.59 -15.54
CA GLN A 185 -9.29 -2.55 -14.45
C GLN A 185 -8.65 -3.91 -14.78
N ASP A 186 -8.48 -4.25 -16.06
CA ASP A 186 -7.80 -5.51 -16.48
C ASP A 186 -6.32 -5.52 -16.13
N LEU A 187 -5.72 -4.34 -15.87
CA LEU A 187 -4.36 -4.23 -15.34
C LEU A 187 -4.23 -4.83 -13.94
N TRP A 188 -5.33 -4.94 -13.22
CA TRP A 188 -5.40 -5.32 -11.82
C TRP A 188 -6.37 -6.49 -11.63
N PRO A 189 -5.98 -7.72 -12.02
CA PRO A 189 -6.80 -8.90 -11.80
C PRO A 189 -7.11 -9.09 -10.30
N VAL A 190 -8.17 -9.82 -9.98
CA VAL A 190 -8.59 -10.14 -8.62
C VAL A 190 -8.68 -11.66 -8.41
N GLY A 191 -8.88 -12.06 -7.16
CA GLY A 191 -8.92 -13.47 -6.76
C GLY A 191 -7.57 -13.99 -6.28
N GLU A 192 -7.53 -14.52 -5.06
CA GLU A 192 -6.32 -14.94 -4.36
C GLU A 192 -5.46 -15.89 -5.21
N THR A 193 -6.04 -16.96 -5.74
CA THR A 193 -5.32 -17.96 -6.55
C THR A 193 -4.64 -17.33 -7.78
N ASN A 194 -5.31 -16.42 -8.47
CA ASN A 194 -4.74 -15.73 -9.63
C ASN A 194 -3.51 -14.91 -9.25
N ILE A 195 -3.58 -14.25 -8.10
CA ILE A 195 -2.49 -13.39 -7.62
C ILE A 195 -1.32 -14.22 -7.10
N GLN A 196 -1.59 -15.33 -6.43
CA GLN A 196 -0.58 -16.28 -6.02
C GLN A 196 0.19 -16.85 -7.23
N ILE A 197 -0.52 -17.23 -8.30
CA ILE A 197 0.09 -17.67 -9.56
C ILE A 197 0.93 -16.54 -10.18
N MET A 198 0.43 -15.32 -10.19
CA MET A 198 1.16 -14.16 -10.75
C MET A 198 2.48 -13.91 -10.02
N ILE A 199 2.47 -13.92 -8.69
CA ILE A 199 3.67 -13.68 -7.86
C ILE A 199 4.64 -14.87 -7.96
N SER A 200 4.15 -16.11 -7.93
CA SER A 200 5.00 -17.31 -8.11
C SER A 200 5.69 -17.30 -9.48
N ASN A 201 4.97 -16.99 -10.56
CA ASN A 201 5.54 -16.83 -11.90
C ASN A 201 6.60 -15.70 -11.96
N PHE A 202 6.39 -14.61 -11.22
CA PHE A 202 7.39 -13.55 -11.13
C PHE A 202 8.65 -14.04 -10.42
N LEU A 203 8.53 -14.69 -9.28
CA LEU A 203 9.69 -15.23 -8.52
C LEU A 203 10.47 -16.25 -9.35
N GLU A 204 9.77 -17.20 -9.99
CA GLU A 204 10.37 -18.23 -10.83
C GLU A 204 11.15 -17.65 -12.02
N LYS A 205 10.54 -16.71 -12.76
CA LYS A 205 11.06 -16.25 -14.06
C LYS A 205 11.93 -15.02 -13.98
N LYS A 206 11.78 -14.19 -12.94
CA LYS A 206 12.39 -12.85 -12.82
C LYS A 206 13.00 -12.58 -11.46
N GLY A 207 12.72 -13.41 -10.45
CA GLY A 207 13.16 -13.19 -9.08
C GLY A 207 14.67 -13.01 -8.99
N THR A 208 15.46 -13.85 -9.66
CA THR A 208 16.92 -13.78 -9.64
C THR A 208 17.49 -12.49 -10.24
N LEU A 209 16.82 -11.89 -11.21
CA LEU A 209 17.24 -10.64 -11.86
C LEU A 209 16.66 -9.39 -11.16
N TYR A 210 15.75 -9.56 -10.20
CA TYR A 210 15.00 -8.46 -9.60
C TYR A 210 15.89 -7.34 -9.06
N LYS A 211 17.00 -7.64 -8.42
CA LYS A 211 17.91 -6.63 -7.85
C LYS A 211 18.39 -5.59 -8.88
N THR A 212 18.62 -6.01 -10.10
CA THR A 212 19.07 -5.15 -11.20
C THR A 212 17.90 -4.56 -11.96
N ASP A 213 16.99 -5.41 -12.44
CA ASP A 213 16.00 -5.09 -13.43
C ASP A 213 14.84 -4.23 -12.86
N ARG A 214 14.60 -4.33 -11.55
CA ARG A 214 13.64 -3.48 -10.84
C ARG A 214 13.87 -1.98 -10.97
N ASN A 215 15.04 -1.57 -11.44
CA ASN A 215 15.37 -0.16 -11.59
C ASN A 215 14.89 0.43 -12.92
N PHE A 216 14.57 -0.39 -13.91
CA PHE A 216 14.24 0.03 -15.26
C PHE A 216 12.72 0.07 -15.48
N PRO A 217 12.09 1.25 -15.54
CA PRO A 217 10.63 1.39 -15.57
C PRO A 217 10.00 0.92 -16.89
N SER A 218 10.76 0.83 -17.99
CA SER A 218 10.31 0.24 -19.26
C SER A 218 10.15 -1.28 -19.18
N MET A 219 10.87 -1.94 -18.24
CA MET A 219 10.83 -3.39 -18.08
C MET A 219 9.67 -3.85 -17.21
N LYS A 220 9.04 -4.97 -17.58
CA LYS A 220 8.07 -5.67 -16.74
C LYS A 220 8.81 -6.54 -15.70
N ALA A 221 9.60 -5.91 -14.83
CA ALA A 221 10.54 -6.58 -13.93
C ALA A 221 10.15 -6.50 -12.44
N THR A 222 8.92 -6.10 -12.13
CA THR A 222 8.37 -6.04 -10.77
C THR A 222 7.23 -7.03 -10.60
N SER A 223 6.97 -7.45 -9.36
CA SER A 223 5.89 -8.38 -9.03
C SER A 223 4.49 -7.76 -9.13
N MET A 224 4.37 -6.44 -9.09
CA MET A 224 3.10 -5.70 -8.99
C MET A 224 2.26 -6.12 -7.76
N ALA A 225 2.90 -6.61 -6.69
CA ALA A 225 2.22 -7.19 -5.52
C ALA A 225 1.64 -6.16 -4.55
N SER A 226 2.02 -4.87 -4.65
CA SER A 226 1.66 -3.85 -3.66
C SER A 226 0.15 -3.66 -3.43
N PRO A 227 -0.75 -3.61 -4.43
CA PRO A 227 -2.19 -3.50 -4.18
C PRO A 227 -2.75 -4.70 -3.42
N TYR A 228 -2.26 -5.88 -3.73
CA TYR A 228 -2.73 -7.15 -3.16
C TYR A 228 -2.26 -7.37 -1.72
N LEU A 229 -1.05 -6.90 -1.39
CA LEU A 229 -0.54 -6.86 -0.02
C LEU A 229 -1.27 -5.82 0.84
N ASN A 230 -1.74 -4.73 0.23
CA ASN A 230 -2.47 -3.69 0.96
C ASN A 230 -3.92 -4.09 1.24
N THR A 231 -4.54 -4.86 0.35
CA THR A 231 -5.91 -5.38 0.54
C THR A 231 -5.95 -6.71 1.29
N GLY A 232 -4.79 -7.35 1.52
CA GLY A 232 -4.73 -8.66 2.16
C GLY A 232 -5.17 -9.83 1.26
N VAL A 233 -5.26 -9.63 -0.07
CA VAL A 233 -5.49 -10.72 -1.04
C VAL A 233 -4.36 -11.75 -0.98
N VAL A 234 -3.15 -11.31 -0.69
CA VAL A 234 -2.02 -12.17 -0.30
C VAL A 234 -1.38 -11.63 0.96
N SER A 235 -0.94 -12.50 1.86
CA SER A 235 -0.26 -12.14 3.10
C SER A 235 1.25 -11.96 2.89
N SER A 236 1.89 -11.21 3.80
CA SER A 236 3.36 -11.14 3.86
C SER A 236 3.98 -12.50 4.17
N LYS A 237 3.33 -13.34 4.98
CA LYS A 237 3.78 -14.71 5.29
C LYS A 237 3.85 -15.56 4.03
N TRP A 238 2.75 -15.58 3.26
CA TRP A 238 2.71 -16.31 2.00
C TRP A 238 3.81 -15.85 1.04
N CYS A 239 4.00 -14.52 0.88
CA CYS A 239 5.05 -13.97 0.04
C CYS A 239 6.45 -14.40 0.47
N LEU A 240 6.73 -14.40 1.78
CA LEU A 240 8.03 -14.84 2.32
C LEU A 240 8.23 -16.35 2.12
N ASN A 241 7.21 -17.17 2.33
CA ASN A 241 7.28 -18.61 2.08
C ASN A 241 7.51 -18.90 0.60
N GLN A 242 6.83 -18.21 -0.32
CA GLN A 242 7.12 -18.36 -1.75
C GLN A 242 8.56 -17.95 -2.09
N SER A 243 9.10 -16.91 -1.45
CA SER A 243 10.51 -16.54 -1.62
C SER A 243 11.46 -17.67 -1.20
N ARG A 244 11.19 -18.33 -0.08
CA ARG A 244 11.97 -19.49 0.40
C ARG A 244 11.94 -20.64 -0.60
N ASN A 245 10.75 -20.94 -1.15
CA ASN A 245 10.61 -22.02 -2.14
C ASN A 245 11.50 -21.83 -3.39
N PHE A 246 11.75 -20.57 -3.78
CA PHE A 246 12.60 -20.23 -4.93
C PHE A 246 14.03 -19.85 -4.54
N ASN A 247 14.40 -19.87 -3.24
CA ASN A 247 15.68 -19.40 -2.72
C ASN A 247 16.32 -20.35 -1.71
N TYR A 248 16.33 -21.65 -2.00
CA TYR A 248 17.01 -22.67 -1.16
C TYR A 248 16.54 -22.65 0.31
N ASP A 249 15.29 -22.38 0.54
CA ASP A 249 14.66 -22.26 1.87
C ASP A 249 15.21 -21.11 2.75
N ALA A 250 15.85 -20.11 2.14
CA ALA A 250 16.46 -18.96 2.83
C ALA A 250 15.76 -17.62 2.47
N LEU A 251 15.80 -16.64 3.40
CA LEU A 251 15.25 -15.31 3.20
C LEU A 251 16.31 -14.19 3.12
N ASP A 252 17.44 -14.34 3.82
CA ASP A 252 18.50 -13.33 3.96
C ASP A 252 19.79 -13.68 3.22
N GLU A 253 19.90 -14.90 2.76
CA GLU A 253 21.02 -15.41 1.96
C GLU A 253 20.51 -16.12 0.69
N GLY A 254 21.42 -16.59 -0.16
CA GLY A 254 21.11 -17.25 -1.42
C GLY A 254 21.10 -16.29 -2.60
N ASP A 255 20.05 -16.33 -3.43
CA ASP A 255 19.94 -15.51 -4.63
C ASP A 255 19.71 -14.02 -4.29
N LYS A 256 20.60 -13.16 -4.80
CA LYS A 256 20.59 -11.72 -4.48
C LYS A 256 19.36 -10.98 -4.98
N GLY A 257 18.71 -11.45 -6.03
CA GLY A 257 17.48 -10.87 -6.56
C GLY A 257 16.31 -11.16 -5.62
N ILE A 258 16.15 -12.43 -5.23
CA ILE A 258 15.08 -12.86 -4.32
C ILE A 258 15.27 -12.24 -2.93
N VAL A 259 16.46 -12.26 -2.36
CA VAL A 259 16.79 -11.57 -1.10
C VAL A 259 16.46 -10.07 -1.17
N HIS A 260 16.64 -9.46 -2.34
CA HIS A 260 16.27 -8.06 -2.51
C HIS A 260 14.75 -7.86 -2.54
N TRP A 261 14.00 -8.78 -3.18
CA TRP A 261 12.54 -8.75 -3.16
C TRP A 261 11.97 -8.95 -1.75
N VAL A 262 12.52 -9.88 -0.98
CA VAL A 262 12.24 -10.03 0.47
C VAL A 262 12.46 -8.71 1.21
N SER A 263 13.55 -7.99 0.93
CA SER A 263 13.79 -6.67 1.52
C SER A 263 12.68 -5.66 1.26
N GLU A 264 11.96 -5.74 0.13
CA GLU A 264 10.83 -4.84 -0.14
C GLU A 264 9.61 -5.17 0.74
N ILE A 265 9.39 -6.46 1.04
CA ILE A 265 8.36 -6.88 2.02
C ILE A 265 8.72 -6.34 3.41
N LEU A 266 10.00 -6.40 3.79
CA LEU A 266 10.48 -5.88 5.07
C LEU A 266 10.41 -4.34 5.14
N TRP A 267 10.63 -3.62 4.03
CA TRP A 267 10.40 -2.17 3.98
C TRP A 267 8.94 -1.81 4.27
N ARG A 268 7.99 -2.58 3.72
CA ARG A 268 6.56 -2.41 4.03
C ARG A 268 6.29 -2.61 5.52
N GLU A 269 6.86 -3.64 6.13
CA GLU A 269 6.71 -3.91 7.57
C GLU A 269 7.37 -2.81 8.41
N PHE A 270 8.58 -2.37 8.04
CA PHE A 270 9.27 -1.27 8.71
C PHE A 270 8.41 0.00 8.78
N TYR A 271 7.79 0.42 7.68
CA TYR A 271 6.92 1.59 7.69
C TYR A 271 5.65 1.38 8.54
N ARG A 272 5.15 0.17 8.68
CA ARG A 272 4.06 -0.15 9.60
C ARG A 272 4.49 -0.03 11.05
N HIS A 273 5.69 -0.46 11.41
CA HIS A 273 6.27 -0.21 12.73
C HIS A 273 6.44 1.29 12.98
N ILE A 274 6.88 2.06 12.00
CA ILE A 274 7.03 3.51 12.13
C ILE A 274 5.68 4.18 12.42
N ILE A 275 4.65 3.89 11.65
CA ILE A 275 3.36 4.56 11.83
C ILE A 275 2.68 4.18 13.16
N PHE A 276 2.89 2.96 13.62
CA PHE A 276 2.39 2.48 14.90
C PHE A 276 3.13 3.13 16.08
N ASN A 277 4.47 3.11 16.07
CA ASN A 277 5.30 3.60 17.17
C ASN A 277 5.40 5.13 17.21
N PHE A 278 5.19 5.80 16.09
CA PHE A 278 5.26 7.27 15.96
C PHE A 278 3.96 7.84 15.36
N PRO A 279 2.83 7.78 16.09
CA PRO A 279 1.51 8.10 15.55
C PRO A 279 1.38 9.53 15.00
N ARG A 280 2.30 10.44 15.34
CA ARG A 280 2.32 11.80 14.79
C ARG A 280 2.47 11.83 13.26
N VAL A 281 3.13 10.82 12.66
CA VAL A 281 3.31 10.78 11.20
C VAL A 281 1.98 10.56 10.47
N SER A 282 1.04 9.80 11.05
CA SER A 282 -0.33 9.67 10.51
C SER A 282 -1.12 10.99 10.54
N LYS A 283 -0.65 11.99 11.31
CA LYS A 283 -1.29 13.31 11.45
C LYS A 283 -0.64 14.37 10.58
N GLY A 284 0.05 13.99 9.51
CA GLY A 284 0.72 14.91 8.60
C GLY A 284 1.91 15.66 9.22
N LYS A 285 2.49 15.14 10.32
CA LYS A 285 3.69 15.74 10.93
C LYS A 285 4.95 15.07 10.39
N PRO A 286 6.06 15.81 10.24
CA PRO A 286 7.32 15.21 9.86
C PRO A 286 7.80 14.26 10.95
N PHE A 287 8.47 13.18 10.56
CA PHE A 287 9.10 12.29 11.52
C PHE A 287 10.15 13.02 12.36
N GLN A 288 10.98 13.83 11.70
CA GLN A 288 11.95 14.71 12.35
C GLN A 288 11.33 16.10 12.59
N MET A 289 10.83 16.37 13.79
CA MET A 289 10.07 17.57 14.15
C MET A 289 10.78 18.89 13.86
N ARG A 290 12.15 18.91 13.79
CA ARG A 290 12.91 20.08 13.38
C ARG A 290 12.58 20.61 11.98
N TYR A 291 11.94 19.77 11.14
CA TYR A 291 11.56 20.12 9.78
C TYR A 291 10.06 20.49 9.65
N GLU A 292 9.35 20.68 10.76
CA GLU A 292 7.93 21.03 10.70
C GLU A 292 7.67 22.40 10.05
N ASN A 293 8.59 23.33 10.24
CA ASN A 293 8.43 24.73 9.81
C ASN A 293 9.33 25.08 8.61
N ILE A 294 9.54 24.14 7.69
CA ILE A 294 10.26 24.47 6.44
C ILE A 294 9.41 25.48 5.66
N PRO A 295 10.01 26.62 5.25
CA PRO A 295 9.30 27.61 4.45
C PRO A 295 9.23 27.17 2.99
N TRP A 296 8.26 26.29 2.68
CA TRP A 296 8.00 25.84 1.32
C TRP A 296 7.48 27.00 0.46
N GLU A 297 7.95 27.10 -0.79
CA GLU A 297 7.51 28.15 -1.71
C GLU A 297 6.08 27.92 -2.21
N ASN A 298 5.71 26.65 -2.44
CA ASN A 298 4.37 26.24 -2.85
C ASN A 298 3.81 27.03 -4.04
N ASN A 299 4.62 27.30 -5.06
CA ASN A 299 4.15 28.00 -6.26
C ASN A 299 3.01 27.22 -6.93
N PRO A 300 1.82 27.82 -7.09
CA PRO A 300 0.63 27.12 -7.62
C PRO A 300 0.80 26.66 -9.06
N ASP A 301 1.52 27.42 -9.90
CA ASP A 301 1.74 27.05 -11.30
C ASP A 301 2.63 25.80 -11.40
N PHE A 302 3.65 25.70 -10.55
CA PHE A 302 4.51 24.53 -10.48
C PHE A 302 3.76 23.30 -9.95
N ILE A 303 2.90 23.47 -8.95
CA ILE A 303 2.06 22.41 -8.41
C ILE A 303 1.12 21.88 -9.50
N GLU A 304 0.46 22.77 -10.23
CA GLU A 304 -0.48 22.40 -11.29
C GLU A 304 0.24 21.73 -12.46
N ALA A 305 1.39 22.25 -12.88
CA ALA A 305 2.21 21.65 -13.92
C ALA A 305 2.66 20.22 -13.53
N TRP A 306 3.09 20.04 -12.27
CA TRP A 306 3.51 18.75 -11.76
C TRP A 306 2.33 17.76 -11.68
N LYS A 307 1.20 18.16 -11.13
CA LYS A 307 -0.01 17.31 -11.04
C LYS A 307 -0.49 16.82 -12.39
N ASN A 308 -0.31 17.61 -13.43
CA ASN A 308 -0.75 17.26 -14.78
C ASN A 308 0.35 16.58 -15.64
N GLY A 309 1.53 16.32 -15.09
CA GLY A 309 2.65 15.75 -15.85
C GLY A 309 3.05 16.65 -17.03
N ARG A 310 3.21 17.95 -16.77
CA ARG A 310 3.57 19.00 -17.72
C ARG A 310 4.66 19.92 -17.18
N THR A 311 5.61 19.33 -16.45
CA THR A 311 6.73 20.08 -15.85
C THR A 311 7.79 20.49 -16.87
N GLY A 312 7.74 19.94 -18.09
CA GLY A 312 8.80 20.09 -19.07
C GLY A 312 10.00 19.17 -18.84
N ILE A 313 9.93 18.29 -17.83
CA ILE A 313 10.95 17.29 -17.53
C ILE A 313 10.39 15.90 -17.87
N PRO A 314 10.78 15.32 -19.03
CA PRO A 314 10.09 14.16 -19.60
C PRO A 314 9.94 12.96 -18.69
N ILE A 315 10.97 12.61 -17.92
CA ILE A 315 10.92 11.45 -16.99
C ILE A 315 9.96 11.69 -15.81
N VAL A 316 9.85 12.93 -15.32
CA VAL A 316 8.91 13.32 -14.26
C VAL A 316 7.49 13.26 -14.80
N ASP A 317 7.25 13.84 -15.97
CA ASP A 317 5.95 13.87 -16.61
C ASP A 317 5.47 12.46 -16.97
N ALA A 318 6.35 11.60 -17.47
CA ALA A 318 6.06 10.19 -17.72
C ALA A 318 5.64 9.46 -16.44
N GLY A 319 6.28 9.72 -15.32
CA GLY A 319 5.92 9.13 -14.02
C GLY A 319 4.52 9.54 -13.56
N ILE A 320 4.19 10.82 -13.60
CA ILE A 320 2.86 11.32 -13.24
C ILE A 320 1.79 10.76 -14.18
N ARG A 321 2.03 10.78 -15.49
CA ARG A 321 1.08 10.26 -16.48
C ARG A 321 0.87 8.76 -16.36
N GLN A 322 1.90 7.97 -16.04
CA GLN A 322 1.74 6.55 -15.70
C GLN A 322 0.75 6.38 -14.55
N MET A 323 0.91 7.14 -13.45
CA MET A 323 0.05 7.05 -12.29
C MET A 323 -1.40 7.38 -12.63
N ILE A 324 -1.63 8.45 -13.38
CA ILE A 324 -2.98 8.88 -13.78
C ILE A 324 -3.63 7.83 -14.69
N GLU A 325 -2.87 7.26 -15.65
CA GLU A 325 -3.38 6.31 -16.64
C GLU A 325 -3.64 4.92 -16.04
N THR A 326 -2.79 4.48 -15.11
CA THR A 326 -2.79 3.08 -14.64
C THR A 326 -3.17 2.91 -13.16
N GLY A 327 -3.27 3.98 -12.40
CA GLY A 327 -3.41 3.93 -10.94
C GLY A 327 -2.13 3.50 -10.20
N TRP A 328 -0.98 3.42 -10.91
CA TRP A 328 0.26 2.94 -10.31
C TRP A 328 1.48 3.65 -10.91
N MET A 329 2.51 3.79 -10.12
CA MET A 329 3.78 4.35 -10.55
C MET A 329 4.93 3.44 -10.15
N HIS A 330 5.86 3.20 -11.07
CA HIS A 330 7.07 2.44 -10.80
C HIS A 330 7.89 3.06 -9.65
N ASN A 331 8.43 2.24 -8.72
CA ASN A 331 9.11 2.74 -7.52
C ASN A 331 10.23 3.75 -7.82
N ARG A 332 11.04 3.52 -8.85
CA ARG A 332 12.11 4.46 -9.24
C ARG A 332 11.53 5.84 -9.57
N LEU A 333 10.39 5.88 -10.23
CA LEU A 333 9.72 7.12 -10.60
C LEU A 333 9.10 7.81 -9.38
N ARG A 334 8.55 7.07 -8.42
CA ARG A 334 8.06 7.66 -7.16
C ARG A 334 9.16 8.47 -6.47
N MET A 335 10.39 7.94 -6.43
CA MET A 335 11.53 8.64 -5.85
C MET A 335 11.91 9.90 -6.65
N ILE A 336 12.00 9.80 -7.98
CA ILE A 336 12.39 10.92 -8.86
C ILE A 336 11.34 12.02 -8.79
N VAL A 337 10.08 11.68 -8.95
CA VAL A 337 8.94 12.59 -9.00
C VAL A 337 8.71 13.30 -7.67
N ALA A 338 8.83 12.58 -6.54
CA ALA A 338 8.68 13.15 -5.20
C ALA A 338 9.84 14.06 -4.84
N MET A 339 11.08 13.67 -5.17
CA MET A 339 12.24 14.49 -4.90
C MET A 339 12.27 15.74 -5.80
N PHE A 340 11.79 15.64 -7.04
CA PHE A 340 11.63 16.79 -7.92
C PHE A 340 10.65 17.81 -7.34
N LEU A 341 9.46 17.37 -6.89
CA LEU A 341 8.50 18.27 -6.27
C LEU A 341 9.06 18.97 -5.04
N SER A 342 9.62 18.21 -4.10
CA SER A 342 10.02 18.74 -2.82
C SER A 342 11.34 19.52 -2.83
N LYS A 343 12.31 19.15 -3.68
CA LYS A 343 13.66 19.72 -3.66
C LYS A 343 14.00 20.61 -4.86
N ASN A 344 13.38 20.40 -6.01
CA ASN A 344 13.59 21.26 -7.17
C ASN A 344 12.54 22.36 -7.26
N LEU A 345 11.26 22.01 -6.98
CA LEU A 345 10.16 22.98 -7.01
C LEU A 345 9.88 23.61 -5.63
N LEU A 346 10.52 23.15 -4.56
CA LEU A 346 10.36 23.63 -3.17
C LEU A 346 8.88 23.62 -2.71
N VAL A 347 8.14 22.59 -3.13
CA VAL A 347 6.73 22.38 -2.77
C VAL A 347 6.65 21.43 -1.57
N ASP A 348 5.73 21.73 -0.63
CA ASP A 348 5.48 20.88 0.53
C ASP A 348 5.15 19.45 0.10
N TRP A 349 5.91 18.51 0.62
CA TRP A 349 5.77 17.08 0.32
C TRP A 349 4.35 16.54 0.60
N LYS A 350 3.59 17.15 1.51
CA LYS A 350 2.21 16.77 1.84
C LYS A 350 1.27 16.92 0.64
N ILE A 351 1.50 17.94 -0.20
CA ILE A 351 0.71 18.14 -1.43
C ILE A 351 0.92 16.96 -2.39
N GLY A 352 2.14 16.47 -2.49
CA GLY A 352 2.45 15.31 -3.30
C GLY A 352 1.94 14.00 -2.69
N GLU A 353 2.06 13.83 -1.37
CA GLU A 353 1.53 12.68 -0.62
C GLU A 353 0.02 12.53 -0.85
N GLU A 354 -0.73 13.61 -0.66
CA GLU A 354 -2.17 13.66 -0.90
C GLU A 354 -2.51 13.33 -2.36
N PHE A 355 -1.78 13.90 -3.31
CA PHE A 355 -1.98 13.63 -4.72
C PHE A 355 -1.75 12.15 -5.08
N PHE A 356 -0.74 11.52 -4.48
CA PHE A 356 -0.49 10.08 -4.67
C PHE A 356 -1.63 9.25 -4.09
N MET A 357 -2.10 9.54 -2.88
CA MET A 357 -3.23 8.83 -2.27
C MET A 357 -4.48 8.90 -3.15
N LYS A 358 -4.78 10.05 -3.76
CA LYS A 358 -5.94 10.27 -4.65
C LYS A 358 -5.85 9.53 -5.99
N HIS A 359 -4.69 8.99 -6.37
CA HIS A 359 -4.51 8.35 -7.68
C HIS A 359 -4.08 6.89 -7.58
N LEU A 360 -3.27 6.53 -6.57
CA LEU A 360 -2.69 5.20 -6.47
C LEU A 360 -3.73 4.15 -6.06
N ILE A 361 -3.72 3.03 -6.77
CA ILE A 361 -4.48 1.82 -6.40
C ILE A 361 -3.85 1.12 -5.18
N ASP A 362 -2.53 1.26 -5.02
CA ASP A 362 -1.76 0.73 -3.90
C ASP A 362 -1.46 1.79 -2.82
N GLY A 363 -2.24 2.88 -2.79
CA GLY A 363 -2.10 3.94 -1.79
C GLY A 363 -2.23 3.38 -0.37
N ASP A 364 -1.14 3.46 0.41
CA ASP A 364 -1.02 2.99 1.79
C ASP A 364 -0.34 4.09 2.61
N ILE A 365 -1.01 4.56 3.65
CA ILE A 365 -0.52 5.71 4.43
C ILE A 365 0.88 5.46 4.99
N ALA A 366 1.21 4.24 5.44
CA ALA A 366 2.51 3.95 6.01
C ALA A 366 3.63 4.06 4.96
N SER A 367 3.45 3.41 3.82
CA SER A 367 4.46 3.38 2.74
C SER A 367 4.51 4.70 1.97
N ASN A 368 3.36 5.34 1.73
CA ASN A 368 3.28 6.60 1.00
C ASN A 368 3.92 7.74 1.82
N ASN A 369 3.52 7.91 3.08
CA ASN A 369 4.10 8.88 4.00
C ASN A 369 5.60 8.67 4.17
N GLY A 370 6.02 7.40 4.43
CA GLY A 370 7.44 7.06 4.57
C GLY A 370 8.25 7.41 3.33
N GLY A 371 7.76 7.08 2.14
CA GLY A 371 8.41 7.38 0.86
C GLY A 371 8.51 8.88 0.54
N TRP A 372 7.44 9.64 0.81
CA TRP A 372 7.43 11.10 0.63
C TRP A 372 8.37 11.79 1.59
N GLN A 373 8.33 11.44 2.87
CA GLN A 373 9.24 12.00 3.87
C GLN A 373 10.71 11.59 3.63
N TRP A 374 10.95 10.37 3.11
CA TRP A 374 12.28 9.96 2.67
C TRP A 374 12.81 10.89 1.57
N SER A 375 12.00 11.17 0.57
CA SER A 375 12.35 12.05 -0.56
C SER A 375 12.56 13.50 -0.13
N ALA A 376 11.71 14.02 0.75
CA ALA A 376 11.77 15.38 1.29
C ALA A 376 12.85 15.59 2.38
N SER A 377 13.52 14.52 2.82
CA SER A 377 14.52 14.53 3.91
C SER A 377 13.94 14.83 5.31
N THR A 378 12.64 14.69 5.50
CA THR A 378 11.94 14.98 6.77
C THR A 378 11.64 13.72 7.58
N GLY A 379 11.86 12.54 6.98
CA GLY A 379 11.40 11.24 7.45
C GLY A 379 12.38 10.45 8.30
N THR A 380 11.95 9.23 8.57
CA THR A 380 12.76 8.15 9.09
C THR A 380 13.68 7.62 7.98
N ASP A 381 14.92 7.26 8.32
CA ASP A 381 15.95 6.79 7.36
C ASP A 381 16.04 7.64 6.07
N ALA A 382 15.76 8.92 6.19
CA ALA A 382 15.55 9.82 5.07
C ALA A 382 16.81 10.06 4.25
N ALA A 383 16.64 10.32 2.95
CA ALA A 383 17.73 10.81 2.11
C ALA A 383 18.32 12.11 2.72
N PRO A 384 19.65 12.28 2.74
CA PRO A 384 20.24 13.52 3.22
C PRO A 384 19.70 14.74 2.47
N TYR A 385 19.56 15.89 3.13
CA TYR A 385 18.95 17.10 2.54
C TYR A 385 19.66 17.55 1.26
N PHE A 386 20.98 17.40 1.18
CA PHE A 386 21.81 17.76 0.01
C PHE A 386 21.73 16.74 -1.13
N ARG A 387 21.11 15.58 -0.92
CA ARG A 387 20.92 14.57 -1.97
C ARG A 387 19.76 14.98 -2.85
N ILE A 388 20.05 15.62 -3.98
CA ILE A 388 19.08 15.96 -5.02
C ILE A 388 19.32 15.04 -6.20
N MET A 389 18.27 14.38 -6.68
CA MET A 389 18.33 13.60 -7.92
C MET A 389 18.16 14.56 -9.10
N ASN A 390 19.16 14.62 -9.98
CA ASN A 390 19.00 15.29 -11.26
C ASN A 390 18.13 14.40 -12.16
N PRO A 391 16.93 14.86 -12.60
CA PRO A 391 16.01 14.03 -13.35
C PRO A 391 16.56 13.55 -14.70
N GLU A 392 17.33 14.39 -15.42
CA GLU A 392 17.96 14.03 -16.68
C GLU A 392 18.98 12.89 -16.49
N THR A 393 19.87 13.00 -15.49
CA THR A 393 20.83 11.95 -15.18
C THR A 393 20.13 10.64 -14.76
N GLN A 394 19.02 10.73 -14.02
CA GLN A 394 18.21 9.55 -13.68
C GLN A 394 17.54 8.94 -14.91
N SER A 395 17.05 9.78 -15.81
CA SER A 395 16.44 9.37 -17.07
C SER A 395 17.43 8.62 -17.95
N LEU A 396 18.58 9.21 -18.22
CA LEU A 396 19.66 8.57 -18.99
C LEU A 396 20.11 7.24 -18.41
N ARG A 397 20.11 7.12 -17.07
CA ARG A 397 20.55 5.90 -16.39
C ARG A 397 19.50 4.78 -16.40
N PHE A 398 18.21 5.10 -16.28
CA PHE A 398 17.15 4.11 -16.03
C PHE A 398 16.15 3.96 -17.18
N ASP A 399 16.25 4.80 -18.20
CA ASP A 399 15.47 4.75 -19.44
C ASP A 399 16.31 5.17 -20.65
N GLU A 400 17.52 4.60 -20.78
CA GLU A 400 18.57 5.02 -21.73
C GLU A 400 18.06 5.28 -23.14
N THR A 401 17.14 4.45 -23.61
CA THR A 401 16.54 4.59 -24.96
C THR A 401 15.33 5.52 -24.99
N GLY A 402 14.82 5.97 -23.82
CA GLY A 402 13.61 6.76 -23.71
C GLY A 402 12.31 5.98 -24.01
N GLU A 403 12.34 4.67 -23.87
CA GLU A 403 11.17 3.82 -24.13
C GLU A 403 10.03 4.12 -23.15
N TYR A 404 10.37 4.26 -21.86
CA TYR A 404 9.40 4.60 -20.84
C TYR A 404 8.82 6.01 -21.03
N ILE A 405 9.67 7.00 -21.33
CA ILE A 405 9.22 8.36 -21.63
C ILE A 405 8.23 8.34 -22.79
N ARG A 406 8.60 7.74 -23.94
CA ARG A 406 7.74 7.69 -25.13
C ARG A 406 6.41 6.99 -24.91
N LYS A 407 6.38 6.05 -23.99
CA LYS A 407 5.15 5.33 -23.65
C LYS A 407 4.11 6.26 -23.01
N TYR A 408 4.53 7.16 -22.12
CA TYR A 408 3.62 7.99 -21.35
C TYR A 408 3.61 9.48 -21.78
N VAL A 409 4.68 9.95 -22.42
CA VAL A 409 4.75 11.28 -23.05
C VAL A 409 4.65 11.10 -24.55
N LYS A 410 3.42 10.94 -25.02
CA LYS A 410 3.12 10.56 -26.43
C LYS A 410 3.61 11.59 -27.43
N GLU A 411 3.72 12.85 -27.02
CA GLU A 411 4.27 13.96 -27.82
C GLU A 411 5.73 13.70 -28.21
N LEU A 412 6.49 13.00 -27.36
CA LEU A 412 7.91 12.69 -27.59
C LEU A 412 8.13 11.35 -28.29
N ARG A 413 7.10 10.72 -28.88
CA ARG A 413 7.22 9.41 -29.53
C ARG A 413 8.28 9.38 -30.60
N ASP A 414 8.34 10.41 -31.41
CA ASP A 414 9.24 10.52 -32.57
C ASP A 414 10.52 11.33 -32.26
N CYS A 415 10.70 11.73 -30.99
CA CYS A 415 11.88 12.46 -30.56
C CYS A 415 13.13 11.55 -30.59
N PRO A 416 14.28 12.03 -31.13
CA PRO A 416 15.51 11.25 -31.14
C PRO A 416 15.97 10.78 -29.73
N ASN A 417 16.59 9.59 -29.64
CA ASN A 417 17.02 9.02 -28.36
C ASN A 417 17.91 9.97 -27.53
N LYS A 418 18.77 10.75 -28.19
CA LYS A 418 19.67 11.70 -27.51
C LYS A 418 18.95 12.90 -26.93
N GLU A 419 17.78 13.22 -27.43
CA GLU A 419 17.02 14.42 -27.06
C GLU A 419 15.80 14.12 -26.20
N VAL A 420 15.31 12.87 -26.19
CA VAL A 420 14.07 12.50 -25.50
C VAL A 420 14.11 12.78 -23.99
N HIS A 421 15.29 12.80 -23.40
CA HIS A 421 15.49 13.05 -21.96
C HIS A 421 15.40 14.55 -21.60
N MET A 422 15.78 15.42 -22.53
CA MET A 422 15.72 16.89 -22.41
C MET A 422 15.69 17.51 -23.81
N PRO A 423 14.51 17.60 -24.44
CA PRO A 423 14.39 18.12 -25.80
C PRO A 423 14.88 19.58 -25.90
N SER A 424 15.75 19.87 -26.89
CA SER A 424 16.26 21.22 -27.14
C SER A 424 15.15 22.18 -27.59
N ASN A 425 14.21 21.68 -28.41
CA ASN A 425 13.05 22.38 -28.89
C ASN A 425 11.77 21.57 -28.62
N PRO A 426 11.27 21.54 -27.40
CA PRO A 426 10.12 20.71 -27.07
C PRO A 426 8.85 21.04 -27.86
N LYS A 427 8.70 22.28 -28.30
CA LYS A 427 7.57 22.73 -29.11
C LYS A 427 7.50 22.04 -30.48
N ASP A 428 8.62 21.61 -31.03
CA ASP A 428 8.67 20.91 -32.33
C ASP A 428 7.94 19.57 -32.26
N PHE A 429 7.81 19.01 -31.07
CA PHE A 429 7.09 17.77 -30.77
C PHE A 429 5.70 18.03 -30.17
N GLY A 430 5.28 19.29 -30.00
CA GLY A 430 4.05 19.62 -29.28
C GLY A 430 4.14 19.38 -27.78
N TYR A 431 5.36 19.17 -27.26
CA TYR A 431 5.60 19.02 -25.83
C TYR A 431 5.75 20.41 -25.22
N VAL A 432 4.74 20.80 -24.44
CA VAL A 432 4.66 22.16 -23.88
C VAL A 432 5.33 22.17 -22.50
N GLN A 433 6.26 23.09 -22.31
CA GLN A 433 6.77 23.49 -21.01
C GLN A 433 5.83 24.55 -20.40
N PRO A 434 5.70 24.62 -19.06
CA PRO A 434 4.89 25.66 -18.42
C PRO A 434 5.44 27.05 -18.66
#